data_1932473fcc80003c62ccef9722436ca0
#
_entry.id   1932473fcc80003c62ccef9722436ca0
#
_cell.length_a   1.000
_cell.length_b   1.000
_cell.length_c   1.000
_cell.angle_alpha   90.00
_cell.angle_beta   90.00
_cell.angle_gamma   90.00
#
_symmetry.space_group_name_H-M   'P 1'
#
loop_
_entity.id
_entity.type
_entity.pdbx_description
1 polymer ?
#
loop_
_entity_poly.entity_id
_entity_poly.type
_entity_poly.pdbx_seq_one_letter_code
_entity_poly.pdbx_strand_id
1 'polypeptide(L)'
;MGNKNIFEDENIKLRLINLEYSYKQKFASSDPKVIQKAKEDFEADVRRIYKEETHQEFIQKIEIYTSKDLVSQNKDSGYDGTAIHVTDKKHDVNELHIISEGSADNKDWTYNFFGLFLGMDDSQYNAAKEFTIEAKKKAGNDESLRTFALGHSLANNNQVMVQLIDGEYDEVYGVNGAQVSVDHLLKADDHLRYTMLKKFKVNTFKELNSIPKDDLKKAITKYYEDKGVTANITQRISKDDPLYGVSGKADFITFGDVKMADTITSVKGIRNIMDGIPDEDVRSMQEYLQKYKGDYEKDGLNGFVKAASGIDIELIEKVKHTDGVLAKASVIYEDFDDFKQMYGRIKEQLPAFLGFLHTLLGNSGPIVDQLAENGYIDDTQKKVIKKELSNLNASMKGIELRYDDFIDHLKHGQFTQALNDVSEIVEYVKSMISSFETLDAETKDALKLIVDGHSIVQMLNALSKEKGFSYKGSDIYFTGKSGSGETIKVNISSAVRIYQNGMKIVEDMEDAISAYQKVFRQEIDEAFIDKKQAIITAIQHMEENPSQYAFDLQFRLAAGFSHTFDKLEKISVHESFHTGALPANDGIVAELKKQTTEKKNFIKNIRESIEKLFEKEEMISQLFDFQP
;
A
#
# COMPACT_ATOMS: atom_id res chain seq x y z
N MET A 1 17.62 -15.85 27.33
CA MET A 1 17.16 -14.56 26.78
C MET A 1 16.30 -14.93 25.61
N GLY A 2 15.00 -14.66 25.65
CA GLY A 2 14.12 -14.99 24.51
C GLY A 2 14.63 -14.25 23.26
N ASN A 3 14.68 -14.95 22.13
CA ASN A 3 15.07 -14.35 20.86
C ASN A 3 14.16 -13.15 20.58
N LYS A 4 14.76 -11.94 20.51
CA LYS A 4 14.03 -10.73 20.14
C LYS A 4 13.61 -10.83 18.68
N ASN A 5 12.41 -10.34 18.35
CA ASN A 5 11.94 -10.15 16.98
C ASN A 5 12.96 -9.30 16.20
N ILE A 6 13.43 -9.76 15.04
CA ILE A 6 14.44 -9.04 14.27
C ILE A 6 13.96 -7.64 13.82
N PHE A 7 12.64 -7.47 13.63
CA PHE A 7 12.00 -6.19 13.33
C PHE A 7 11.27 -5.62 14.56
N GLU A 8 11.88 -5.69 15.75
CA GLU A 8 11.28 -5.19 17.01
C GLU A 8 11.04 -3.68 17.00
N ASP A 9 11.90 -2.91 16.32
CA ASP A 9 11.79 -1.45 16.25
C ASP A 9 10.49 -1.01 15.57
N GLU A 10 9.74 -0.10 16.21
CA GLU A 10 8.45 0.36 15.69
C GLU A 10 8.58 1.10 14.35
N ASN A 11 9.67 1.84 14.11
CA ASN A 11 9.88 2.53 12.83
C ASN A 11 10.13 1.52 11.71
N ILE A 12 10.84 0.42 12.00
CA ILE A 12 11.02 -0.67 11.02
C ILE A 12 9.65 -1.25 10.67
N LYS A 13 8.83 -1.64 11.67
CA LYS A 13 7.49 -2.19 11.45
C LYS A 13 6.62 -1.26 10.59
N LEU A 14 6.57 0.02 10.92
CA LEU A 14 5.81 1.03 10.18
C LEU A 14 6.32 1.22 8.73
N ARG A 15 7.64 1.24 8.55
CA ARG A 15 8.24 1.40 7.23
C ARG A 15 8.02 0.17 6.36
N LEU A 16 8.04 -1.04 6.92
CA LEU A 16 7.71 -2.28 6.22
C LEU A 16 6.25 -2.31 5.79
N ILE A 17 5.32 -1.89 6.67
CA ILE A 17 3.91 -1.75 6.29
C ILE A 17 3.74 -0.73 5.15
N ASN A 18 4.43 0.42 5.23
CA ASN A 18 4.37 1.43 4.16
C ASN A 18 5.05 0.98 2.85
N LEU A 19 6.08 0.12 2.95
CA LEU A 19 6.76 -0.45 1.80
C LEU A 19 5.81 -1.34 0.99
N GLU A 20 4.96 -2.13 1.64
CA GLU A 20 3.96 -2.99 1.00
C GLU A 20 3.09 -2.22 0.02
N TYR A 21 2.54 -1.06 0.43
CA TYR A 21 1.75 -0.19 -0.45
C TYR A 21 2.51 0.27 -1.70
N SER A 22 3.84 0.43 -1.59
CA SER A 22 4.69 0.87 -2.71
C SER A 22 4.94 -0.22 -3.75
N TYR A 23 4.80 -1.49 -3.37
CA TYR A 23 5.08 -2.64 -4.22
C TYR A 23 3.84 -3.34 -4.79
N LYS A 24 2.64 -3.02 -4.31
CA LYS A 24 1.36 -3.59 -4.74
C LYS A 24 1.24 -3.78 -6.25
N GLN A 25 1.39 -2.70 -7.01
CA GLN A 25 1.23 -2.75 -8.47
C GLN A 25 2.27 -3.65 -9.16
N LYS A 26 3.50 -3.71 -8.62
CA LYS A 26 4.57 -4.54 -9.16
C LYS A 26 4.31 -6.03 -8.87
N PHE A 27 3.85 -6.36 -7.66
CA PHE A 27 3.48 -7.72 -7.28
C PHE A 27 2.21 -8.21 -8.01
N ALA A 28 1.27 -7.31 -8.33
CA ALA A 28 0.09 -7.62 -9.14
C ALA A 28 0.37 -7.84 -10.63
N SER A 29 1.60 -7.61 -11.13
CA SER A 29 1.98 -7.79 -12.54
C SER A 29 1.71 -9.23 -13.02
N SER A 30 1.34 -9.38 -14.29
CA SER A 30 1.25 -10.70 -14.94
C SER A 30 2.59 -11.22 -15.48
N ASP A 31 3.63 -10.36 -15.53
CA ASP A 31 4.96 -10.73 -16.00
C ASP A 31 5.81 -11.29 -14.85
N PRO A 32 6.21 -12.59 -14.89
CA PRO A 32 7.05 -13.19 -13.86
C PRO A 32 8.39 -12.49 -13.64
N LYS A 33 8.97 -11.87 -14.69
CA LYS A 33 10.24 -11.13 -14.58
C LYS A 33 10.07 -9.85 -13.76
N VAL A 34 8.93 -9.16 -13.93
CA VAL A 34 8.60 -7.98 -13.15
C VAL A 34 8.39 -8.35 -11.68
N ILE A 35 7.67 -9.45 -11.41
CA ILE A 35 7.46 -9.95 -10.04
C ILE A 35 8.79 -10.33 -9.39
N GLN A 36 9.65 -11.09 -10.11
CA GLN A 36 10.95 -11.50 -9.57
C GLN A 36 11.83 -10.28 -9.25
N LYS A 37 11.91 -9.33 -10.17
CA LYS A 37 12.63 -8.08 -9.93
C LYS A 37 12.05 -7.27 -8.77
N ALA A 38 10.72 -7.23 -8.64
CA ALA A 38 10.08 -6.57 -7.52
C ALA A 38 10.42 -7.22 -6.17
N LYS A 39 10.54 -8.56 -6.10
CA LYS A 39 10.96 -9.28 -4.89
C LYS A 39 12.41 -8.93 -4.51
N GLU A 40 13.32 -8.87 -5.49
CA GLU A 40 14.72 -8.47 -5.27
C GLU A 40 14.82 -7.03 -4.77
N ASP A 41 14.07 -6.10 -5.39
CA ASP A 41 14.05 -4.70 -4.99
C ASP A 41 13.42 -4.53 -3.60
N PHE A 42 12.36 -5.31 -3.28
CA PHE A 42 11.72 -5.32 -1.97
C PHE A 42 12.69 -5.81 -0.89
N GLU A 43 13.40 -6.91 -1.14
CA GLU A 43 14.44 -7.41 -0.24
C GLU A 43 15.53 -6.36 0.01
N ALA A 44 16.01 -5.69 -1.03
CA ALA A 44 17.00 -4.61 -0.91
C ALA A 44 16.47 -3.45 -0.05
N ASP A 45 15.20 -3.07 -0.22
CA ASP A 45 14.56 -2.04 0.60
C ASP A 45 14.38 -2.48 2.06
N VAL A 46 14.05 -3.75 2.33
CA VAL A 46 13.99 -4.29 3.71
C VAL A 46 15.36 -4.18 4.40
N ARG A 47 16.44 -4.60 3.72
CA ARG A 47 17.81 -4.50 4.24
C ARG A 47 18.20 -3.04 4.50
N ARG A 48 17.87 -2.15 3.58
CA ARG A 48 18.10 -0.71 3.72
C ARG A 48 17.35 -0.13 4.91
N ILE A 49 16.05 -0.42 5.05
CA ILE A 49 15.21 0.05 6.17
C ILE A 49 15.81 -0.39 7.50
N TYR A 50 16.20 -1.65 7.62
CA TYR A 50 16.82 -2.17 8.83
C TYR A 50 18.11 -1.42 9.17
N LYS A 51 19.01 -1.24 8.19
CA LYS A 51 20.26 -0.51 8.38
C LYS A 51 20.04 0.95 8.76
N GLU A 52 19.09 1.62 8.11
CA GLU A 52 18.77 3.03 8.39
C GLU A 52 18.24 3.25 9.81
N GLU A 53 17.51 2.29 10.38
CA GLU A 53 16.96 2.42 11.75
C GLU A 53 17.90 1.89 12.84
N THR A 54 18.64 0.79 12.56
CA THR A 54 19.49 0.13 13.55
C THR A 54 20.96 0.52 13.48
N HIS A 55 21.41 1.12 12.36
CA HIS A 55 22.81 1.33 12.00
C HIS A 55 23.63 0.02 11.94
N GLN A 56 22.98 -1.12 11.70
CA GLN A 56 23.60 -2.43 11.60
C GLN A 56 23.28 -3.07 10.26
N GLU A 57 24.23 -3.88 9.73
CA GLU A 57 23.99 -4.65 8.52
C GLU A 57 22.98 -5.76 8.77
N PHE A 58 22.07 -5.95 7.82
CA PHE A 58 21.14 -7.06 7.82
C PHE A 58 21.76 -8.26 7.12
N ILE A 59 22.35 -9.18 7.87
CA ILE A 59 23.13 -10.32 7.37
C ILE A 59 22.31 -11.59 7.14
N GLN A 60 21.07 -11.63 7.60
CA GLN A 60 20.19 -12.78 7.54
C GLN A 60 19.74 -13.07 6.11
N LYS A 61 19.43 -14.34 5.83
CA LYS A 61 18.78 -14.72 4.57
C LYS A 61 17.33 -14.29 4.59
N ILE A 62 16.84 -13.76 3.48
CA ILE A 62 15.44 -13.38 3.26
C ILE A 62 14.86 -14.19 2.10
N GLU A 63 13.62 -14.63 2.25
CA GLU A 63 12.78 -15.15 1.16
C GLU A 63 11.44 -14.39 1.17
N ILE A 64 10.97 -13.98 -0.01
CA ILE A 64 9.74 -13.17 -0.18
C ILE A 64 8.65 -14.00 -0.84
N TYR A 65 7.48 -14.09 -0.19
CA TYR A 65 6.28 -14.71 -0.73
C TYR A 65 5.17 -13.67 -0.85
N THR A 66 4.38 -13.72 -1.92
CA THR A 66 3.26 -12.78 -2.14
C THR A 66 1.92 -13.51 -2.11
N SER A 67 0.84 -12.78 -1.80
CA SER A 67 -0.52 -13.32 -1.85
C SER A 67 -0.86 -13.92 -3.22
N LYS A 68 -0.37 -13.31 -4.30
CA LYS A 68 -0.53 -13.82 -5.66
C LYS A 68 0.07 -15.21 -5.87
N ASP A 69 1.16 -15.53 -5.16
CA ASP A 69 1.81 -16.85 -5.27
C ASP A 69 1.08 -17.91 -4.44
N LEU A 70 0.45 -17.53 -3.34
CA LEU A 70 0.00 -18.46 -2.30
C LEU A 70 -1.51 -18.56 -2.14
N VAL A 71 -2.28 -17.48 -2.38
CA VAL A 71 -3.74 -17.52 -2.28
C VAL A 71 -4.33 -18.13 -3.55
N SER A 72 -5.00 -19.26 -3.42
CA SER A 72 -5.56 -20.02 -4.55
C SER A 72 -7.09 -20.09 -4.55
N GLN A 73 -7.70 -20.19 -3.37
CA GLN A 73 -9.14 -20.38 -3.19
C GLN A 73 -9.89 -19.04 -3.09
N ASN A 74 -9.25 -18.01 -2.55
CA ASN A 74 -9.86 -16.69 -2.26
C ASN A 74 -9.26 -15.56 -3.12
N LYS A 75 -8.94 -15.83 -4.39
CA LYS A 75 -8.25 -14.88 -5.29
C LYS A 75 -9.00 -13.57 -5.54
N ASP A 76 -10.31 -13.62 -5.53
CA ASP A 76 -11.18 -12.49 -5.86
C ASP A 76 -11.58 -11.68 -4.62
N SER A 77 -10.97 -11.96 -3.45
CA SER A 77 -11.27 -11.28 -2.19
C SER A 77 -10.77 -9.84 -2.10
N GLY A 78 -9.87 -9.43 -3.00
CA GLY A 78 -9.18 -8.14 -2.91
C GLY A 78 -8.12 -8.07 -1.80
N TYR A 79 -7.77 -9.22 -1.18
CA TYR A 79 -6.69 -9.29 -0.20
C TYR A 79 -5.32 -9.27 -0.88
N ASP A 80 -4.43 -8.39 -0.41
CA ASP A 80 -3.03 -8.34 -0.80
C ASP A 80 -2.12 -8.43 0.44
N GLY A 81 -0.99 -9.13 0.29
CA GLY A 81 -0.01 -9.27 1.35
C GLY A 81 1.29 -9.88 0.88
N THR A 82 2.35 -9.55 1.62
CA THR A 82 3.71 -10.08 1.44
C THR A 82 4.19 -10.72 2.73
N ALA A 83 4.81 -11.89 2.63
CA ALA A 83 5.47 -12.57 3.73
C ALA A 83 6.99 -12.51 3.55
N ILE A 84 7.70 -12.08 4.59
CA ILE A 84 9.16 -12.02 4.67
C ILE A 84 9.62 -13.16 5.59
N HIS A 85 10.22 -14.18 5.03
CA HIS A 85 10.84 -15.27 5.81
C HIS A 85 12.32 -14.97 6.04
N VAL A 86 12.68 -14.75 7.29
CA VAL A 86 14.04 -14.41 7.73
C VAL A 86 14.68 -15.61 8.43
N THR A 87 15.86 -16.04 7.97
CA THR A 87 16.56 -17.17 8.57
C THR A 87 18.02 -16.87 8.83
N ASP A 88 18.50 -17.29 10.02
CA ASP A 88 19.91 -17.32 10.37
C ASP A 88 20.19 -18.45 11.34
N LYS A 89 20.70 -19.57 10.82
CA LYS A 89 21.01 -20.76 11.63
C LYS A 89 22.07 -20.50 12.70
N LYS A 90 22.98 -19.55 12.49
CA LYS A 90 24.05 -19.24 13.43
C LYS A 90 23.53 -18.51 14.68
N HIS A 91 22.48 -17.69 14.49
CA HIS A 91 21.90 -16.87 15.54
C HIS A 91 20.51 -17.36 15.97
N ASP A 92 20.10 -18.55 15.54
CA ASP A 92 18.81 -19.18 15.86
C ASP A 92 17.60 -18.27 15.48
N VAL A 93 17.67 -17.69 14.28
CA VAL A 93 16.59 -16.87 13.71
C VAL A 93 15.81 -17.71 12.69
N ASN A 94 14.50 -17.86 12.92
CA ASN A 94 13.54 -18.45 12.00
C ASN A 94 12.22 -17.70 12.16
N GLU A 95 12.03 -16.60 11.43
CA GLU A 95 10.93 -15.66 11.60
C GLU A 95 10.19 -15.43 10.29
N LEU A 96 8.86 -15.48 10.36
CA LEU A 96 7.97 -15.18 9.24
C LEU A 96 7.15 -13.92 9.57
N HIS A 97 7.39 -12.84 8.84
CA HIS A 97 6.68 -11.57 9.00
C HIS A 97 5.64 -11.43 7.89
N ILE A 98 4.37 -11.47 8.27
CA ILE A 98 3.23 -11.34 7.37
C ILE A 98 2.78 -9.87 7.36
N ILE A 99 3.00 -9.19 6.26
CA ILE A 99 2.56 -7.82 6.06
C ILE A 99 1.33 -7.84 5.17
N SER A 100 0.22 -7.33 5.65
CA SER A 100 -1.01 -7.24 4.85
C SER A 100 -1.29 -5.79 4.49
N GLU A 101 -1.82 -5.59 3.28
CA GLU A 101 -2.21 -4.28 2.79
C GLU A 101 -3.66 -3.97 3.15
N GLY A 102 -3.92 -2.72 3.57
CA GLY A 102 -5.27 -2.20 3.69
C GLY A 102 -5.83 -1.71 2.35
N SER A 103 -7.01 -1.10 2.36
CA SER A 103 -7.61 -0.51 1.15
C SER A 103 -6.72 0.62 0.61
N ALA A 104 -6.28 0.50 -0.64
CA ALA A 104 -5.27 1.38 -1.25
C ALA A 104 -5.83 2.57 -2.06
N ASP A 105 -7.14 2.68 -2.23
CA ASP A 105 -7.72 3.70 -3.10
C ASP A 105 -7.82 5.07 -2.42
N ASN A 106 -6.76 5.87 -2.62
CA ASN A 106 -6.62 7.24 -2.08
C ASN A 106 -7.28 8.33 -2.93
N LYS A 107 -8.16 8.00 -3.88
CA LYS A 107 -8.64 8.99 -4.85
C LYS A 107 -9.89 9.76 -4.42
N ASP A 108 -10.67 9.22 -3.51
CA ASP A 108 -11.88 9.89 -3.04
C ASP A 108 -12.07 9.65 -1.53
N TRP A 109 -11.73 10.67 -0.73
CA TRP A 109 -11.68 10.55 0.73
C TRP A 109 -13.03 10.40 1.39
N THR A 110 -14.02 11.08 0.87
CA THR A 110 -15.41 10.91 1.33
C THR A 110 -15.85 9.47 1.12
N TYR A 111 -15.45 8.90 -0.02
CA TYR A 111 -15.70 7.52 -0.40
C TYR A 111 -14.95 6.52 0.50
N ASN A 112 -13.64 6.74 0.74
CA ASN A 112 -12.83 5.85 1.56
C ASN A 112 -13.22 5.90 3.03
N PHE A 113 -13.55 7.07 3.57
CA PHE A 113 -14.07 7.21 4.91
C PHE A 113 -15.39 6.44 5.07
N PHE A 114 -16.32 6.61 4.15
CA PHE A 114 -17.57 5.85 4.14
C PHE A 114 -17.34 4.35 3.88
N GLY A 115 -16.42 3.98 3.01
CA GLY A 115 -16.08 2.57 2.74
C GLY A 115 -15.51 1.85 3.97
N LEU A 116 -14.58 2.49 4.68
CA LEU A 116 -14.00 1.98 5.93
C LEU A 116 -15.02 1.97 7.07
N PHE A 117 -15.93 2.96 7.10
CA PHE A 117 -16.98 3.06 8.09
C PHE A 117 -18.12 2.05 7.85
N LEU A 118 -18.38 1.64 6.60
CA LEU A 118 -19.58 0.90 6.19
C LEU A 118 -19.45 -0.61 6.12
N GLY A 119 -18.30 -1.18 6.23
CA GLY A 119 -18.31 -2.60 6.27
C GLY A 119 -17.18 -3.35 5.62
N MET A 120 -16.74 -4.25 6.38
CA MET A 120 -15.70 -5.20 6.06
C MET A 120 -16.29 -6.38 5.32
N ASP A 121 -15.66 -6.72 4.21
CA ASP A 121 -15.99 -7.91 3.45
C ASP A 121 -15.40 -9.14 4.14
N ASP A 122 -16.25 -10.08 4.53
CA ASP A 122 -15.86 -11.36 5.16
C ASP A 122 -14.89 -12.18 4.29
N SER A 123 -14.85 -11.92 2.97
CA SER A 123 -13.99 -12.66 2.03
C SER A 123 -12.49 -12.45 2.29
N GLN A 124 -12.08 -11.28 2.78
CA GLN A 124 -10.68 -10.96 3.01
C GLN A 124 -10.08 -11.70 4.22
N TYR A 125 -10.86 -11.97 5.28
CA TYR A 125 -10.40 -12.79 6.40
C TYR A 125 -9.98 -14.20 5.93
N ASN A 126 -10.80 -14.86 5.10
CA ASN A 126 -10.48 -16.18 4.58
C ASN A 126 -9.20 -16.18 3.72
N ALA A 127 -8.99 -15.15 2.92
CA ALA A 127 -7.77 -14.99 2.13
C ALA A 127 -6.54 -14.73 2.99
N ALA A 128 -6.66 -13.89 4.02
CA ALA A 128 -5.58 -13.62 4.98
C ALA A 128 -5.16 -14.91 5.73
N LYS A 129 -6.14 -15.72 6.15
CA LYS A 129 -5.91 -17.03 6.76
C LYS A 129 -5.22 -17.99 5.80
N GLU A 130 -5.73 -18.13 4.56
CA GLU A 130 -5.12 -18.99 3.54
C GLU A 130 -3.66 -18.57 3.30
N PHE A 131 -3.43 -17.27 3.10
CA PHE A 131 -2.08 -16.74 2.89
C PHE A 131 -1.14 -17.06 4.03
N THR A 132 -1.58 -16.85 5.27
CA THR A 132 -0.78 -17.13 6.47
C THR A 132 -0.39 -18.62 6.56
N ILE A 133 -1.35 -19.52 6.36
CA ILE A 133 -1.11 -20.96 6.41
C ILE A 133 -0.14 -21.40 5.31
N GLU A 134 -0.35 -20.93 4.08
CA GLU A 134 0.51 -21.31 2.95
C GLU A 134 1.92 -20.71 3.08
N ALA A 135 2.05 -19.49 3.59
CA ALA A 135 3.35 -18.87 3.89
C ALA A 135 4.11 -19.67 4.97
N LYS A 136 3.45 -20.10 6.06
CA LYS A 136 4.04 -20.97 7.08
C LYS A 136 4.50 -22.31 6.50
N LYS A 137 3.72 -22.95 5.63
CA LYS A 137 4.12 -24.18 4.93
C LYS A 137 5.37 -23.97 4.06
N LYS A 138 5.46 -22.85 3.34
CA LYS A 138 6.64 -22.49 2.53
C LYS A 138 7.87 -22.23 3.39
N ALA A 139 7.70 -21.64 4.56
CA ALA A 139 8.77 -21.40 5.53
C ALA A 139 9.23 -22.68 6.28
N GLY A 140 8.58 -23.82 6.03
CA GLY A 140 8.94 -25.11 6.63
C GLY A 140 8.04 -25.54 7.78
N ASN A 141 7.23 -24.66 8.35
CA ASN A 141 6.23 -24.92 9.41
C ASN A 141 6.77 -25.80 10.57
N ASP A 142 7.99 -25.54 10.99
CA ASP A 142 8.60 -26.23 12.14
C ASP A 142 8.31 -25.50 13.47
N GLU A 143 8.58 -26.16 14.60
CA GLU A 143 8.31 -25.62 15.94
C GLU A 143 9.18 -24.40 16.29
N SER A 144 10.26 -24.14 15.54
CA SER A 144 11.13 -22.96 15.73
C SER A 144 10.63 -21.72 14.98
N LEU A 145 9.65 -21.89 14.07
CA LEU A 145 9.14 -20.79 13.27
C LEU A 145 8.28 -19.84 14.11
N ARG A 146 8.73 -18.63 14.25
CA ARG A 146 7.96 -17.53 14.87
C ARG A 146 7.26 -16.72 13.80
N THR A 147 5.97 -16.45 13.99
CA THR A 147 5.14 -15.76 13.00
C THR A 147 4.62 -14.42 13.53
N PHE A 148 4.90 -13.36 12.82
CA PHE A 148 4.55 -11.99 13.16
C PHE A 148 3.62 -11.40 12.11
N ALA A 149 2.59 -10.69 12.53
CA ALA A 149 1.67 -10.00 11.65
C ALA A 149 1.83 -8.48 11.76
N LEU A 150 1.92 -7.79 10.63
CA LEU A 150 2.04 -6.34 10.51
C LEU A 150 0.91 -5.83 9.60
N GLY A 151 0.07 -4.92 10.09
CA GLY A 151 -1.07 -4.44 9.32
C GLY A 151 -1.46 -2.99 9.60
N HIS A 152 -1.99 -2.33 8.57
CA HIS A 152 -2.54 -0.98 8.65
C HIS A 152 -3.99 -0.98 8.17
N SER A 153 -4.86 -0.18 8.80
CA SER A 153 -6.24 -0.03 8.35
C SER A 153 -6.98 -1.38 8.34
N LEU A 154 -7.65 -1.72 7.24
CA LEU A 154 -8.40 -2.98 7.07
C LEU A 154 -7.52 -4.23 7.22
N ALA A 155 -6.25 -4.17 6.81
CA ALA A 155 -5.33 -5.29 6.97
C ALA A 155 -5.15 -5.71 8.43
N ASN A 156 -5.10 -4.74 9.36
CA ASN A 156 -5.04 -5.04 10.79
C ASN A 156 -6.29 -5.83 11.25
N ASN A 157 -7.48 -5.47 10.77
CA ASN A 157 -8.70 -6.21 11.09
C ASN A 157 -8.58 -7.69 10.70
N ASN A 158 -8.17 -7.95 9.45
CA ASN A 158 -8.00 -9.32 8.94
C ASN A 158 -7.00 -10.12 9.78
N GLN A 159 -5.86 -9.51 10.15
CA GLN A 159 -4.84 -10.16 10.97
C GLN A 159 -5.31 -10.41 12.41
N VAL A 160 -6.02 -9.43 13.01
CA VAL A 160 -6.64 -9.61 14.34
C VAL A 160 -7.67 -10.73 14.31
N MET A 161 -8.49 -10.82 13.26
CA MET A 161 -9.46 -11.92 13.08
C MET A 161 -8.76 -13.29 13.02
N VAL A 162 -7.69 -13.41 12.22
CA VAL A 162 -6.89 -14.66 12.13
C VAL A 162 -6.28 -15.00 13.49
N GLN A 163 -5.79 -14.02 14.24
CA GLN A 163 -5.25 -14.25 15.58
C GLN A 163 -6.32 -14.71 16.57
N LEU A 164 -7.47 -14.04 16.62
CA LEU A 164 -8.54 -14.36 17.57
C LEU A 164 -9.13 -15.76 17.33
N ILE A 165 -9.41 -16.07 16.07
CA ILE A 165 -10.10 -17.31 15.68
C ILE A 165 -9.13 -18.48 15.63
N ASP A 166 -8.01 -18.33 14.94
CA ASP A 166 -7.09 -19.40 14.56
C ASP A 166 -5.81 -19.45 15.41
N GLY A 167 -5.39 -18.32 16.04
CA GLY A 167 -4.20 -18.27 16.90
C GLY A 167 -2.87 -18.42 16.13
N GLU A 168 -2.81 -17.91 14.90
CA GLU A 168 -1.72 -18.18 13.96
C GLU A 168 -0.44 -17.36 14.19
N TYR A 169 -0.49 -16.31 15.02
CA TYR A 169 0.62 -15.38 15.20
C TYR A 169 1.18 -15.37 16.62
N ASP A 170 2.49 -15.25 16.74
CA ASP A 170 3.19 -14.96 18.00
C ASP A 170 3.02 -13.50 18.43
N GLU A 171 2.91 -12.59 17.47
CA GLU A 171 2.65 -11.16 17.69
C GLU A 171 1.87 -10.56 16.53
N VAL A 172 0.89 -9.71 16.85
CA VAL A 172 0.18 -8.87 15.87
C VAL A 172 0.47 -7.42 16.21
N TYR A 173 0.97 -6.65 15.25
CA TYR A 173 1.20 -5.22 15.35
C TYR A 173 0.35 -4.47 14.34
N GLY A 174 -0.65 -3.77 14.84
CA GLY A 174 -1.58 -2.98 14.05
C GLY A 174 -1.32 -1.49 14.13
N VAL A 175 -1.53 -0.79 13.02
CA VAL A 175 -1.40 0.68 12.93
C VAL A 175 -2.68 1.27 12.39
N ASN A 176 -3.31 2.18 13.14
CA ASN A 176 -4.57 2.83 12.76
C ASN A 176 -5.58 1.80 12.20
N GLY A 177 -5.72 0.68 12.92
CA GLY A 177 -6.42 -0.50 12.44
C GLY A 177 -7.94 -0.31 12.47
N ALA A 178 -8.60 -0.80 11.43
CA ALA A 178 -10.04 -0.99 11.46
C ALA A 178 -10.41 -2.01 12.54
N GLN A 179 -11.37 -1.67 13.37
CA GLN A 179 -11.74 -2.49 14.52
C GLN A 179 -12.61 -3.68 14.10
N VAL A 180 -12.66 -4.71 14.94
CA VAL A 180 -13.37 -5.94 14.63
C VAL A 180 -14.85 -5.81 15.01
N SER A 181 -15.75 -6.14 14.08
CA SER A 181 -17.20 -6.13 14.31
C SER A 181 -17.66 -7.37 15.06
N VAL A 182 -18.58 -7.20 16.00
CA VAL A 182 -19.28 -8.31 16.70
C VAL A 182 -19.96 -9.24 15.70
N ASP A 183 -20.67 -8.69 14.72
CA ASP A 183 -21.37 -9.47 13.70
C ASP A 183 -20.40 -10.30 12.84
N HIS A 184 -19.25 -9.72 12.49
CA HIS A 184 -18.21 -10.42 11.73
C HIS A 184 -17.64 -11.59 12.52
N LEU A 185 -17.27 -11.39 13.81
CA LEU A 185 -16.79 -12.46 14.67
C LEU A 185 -17.83 -13.59 14.84
N LEU A 186 -19.10 -13.25 15.08
CA LEU A 186 -20.14 -14.23 15.24
C LEU A 186 -20.46 -15.01 13.96
N LYS A 187 -20.19 -14.45 12.79
CA LYS A 187 -20.32 -15.16 11.50
C LYS A 187 -19.11 -16.06 11.23
N ALA A 188 -17.90 -15.58 11.52
CA ALA A 188 -16.67 -16.25 11.16
C ALA A 188 -16.25 -17.34 12.18
N ASP A 189 -16.55 -17.17 13.49
CA ASP A 189 -16.21 -18.13 14.54
C ASP A 189 -17.46 -18.90 15.05
N ASP A 190 -17.63 -20.12 14.56
CA ASP A 190 -18.74 -21.01 14.95
C ASP A 190 -18.70 -21.38 16.45
N HIS A 191 -17.50 -21.52 17.03
CA HIS A 191 -17.34 -21.82 18.44
C HIS A 191 -17.76 -20.65 19.34
N LEU A 192 -17.35 -19.45 18.96
CA LEU A 192 -17.80 -18.22 19.61
C LEU A 192 -19.34 -18.12 19.55
N ARG A 193 -19.89 -18.25 18.35
CA ARG A 193 -21.35 -18.14 18.12
C ARG A 193 -22.10 -19.13 19.02
N TYR A 194 -21.71 -20.39 19.01
CA TYR A 194 -22.32 -21.41 19.87
C TYR A 194 -22.21 -21.07 21.36
N THR A 195 -21.05 -20.58 21.80
CA THR A 195 -20.81 -20.18 23.18
C THR A 195 -21.71 -19.02 23.60
N MET A 196 -21.88 -18.02 22.72
CA MET A 196 -22.75 -16.87 22.98
C MET A 196 -24.24 -17.28 23.01
N LEU A 197 -24.69 -18.13 22.08
CA LEU A 197 -26.05 -18.68 22.12
C LEU A 197 -26.36 -19.36 23.47
N LYS A 198 -25.44 -20.19 23.94
CA LYS A 198 -25.57 -20.84 25.26
C LYS A 198 -25.57 -19.85 26.43
N LYS A 199 -24.65 -18.88 26.40
CA LYS A 199 -24.48 -17.90 27.48
C LYS A 199 -25.73 -17.05 27.66
N PHE A 200 -26.30 -16.58 26.55
CA PHE A 200 -27.49 -15.72 26.57
C PHE A 200 -28.82 -16.49 26.53
N LYS A 201 -28.76 -17.83 26.47
CA LYS A 201 -29.93 -18.73 26.43
C LYS A 201 -30.88 -18.40 25.26
N VAL A 202 -30.32 -18.14 24.09
CA VAL A 202 -31.04 -17.91 22.84
C VAL A 202 -30.69 -19.03 21.83
N ASN A 203 -31.58 -19.25 20.84
CA ASN A 203 -31.46 -20.40 19.95
C ASN A 203 -31.05 -20.06 18.54
N THR A 204 -31.18 -18.80 18.15
CA THR A 204 -30.91 -18.34 16.78
C THR A 204 -29.96 -17.14 16.74
N PHE A 205 -29.26 -17.01 15.62
CA PHE A 205 -28.41 -15.84 15.36
C PHE A 205 -29.21 -14.52 15.41
N LYS A 206 -30.47 -14.54 14.96
CA LYS A 206 -31.36 -13.38 15.01
C LYS A 206 -31.67 -12.95 16.46
N GLU A 207 -31.95 -13.92 17.33
CA GLU A 207 -32.17 -13.65 18.76
C GLU A 207 -30.88 -13.15 19.43
N LEU A 208 -29.71 -13.70 19.05
CA LEU A 208 -28.42 -13.25 19.56
C LEU A 208 -28.16 -11.78 19.17
N ASN A 209 -28.50 -11.39 17.96
CA ASN A 209 -28.37 -9.99 17.52
C ASN A 209 -29.32 -9.02 18.20
N SER A 210 -30.36 -9.51 18.87
CA SER A 210 -31.25 -8.67 19.69
C SER A 210 -30.75 -8.46 21.13
N ILE A 211 -29.66 -9.13 21.55
CA ILE A 211 -29.03 -8.87 22.84
C ILE A 211 -28.38 -7.48 22.82
N PRO A 212 -28.44 -6.72 23.95
CA PRO A 212 -27.75 -5.45 24.04
C PRO A 212 -26.27 -5.56 23.64
N LYS A 213 -25.85 -4.71 22.71
CA LYS A 213 -24.51 -4.83 22.08
C LYS A 213 -23.36 -4.73 23.08
N ASP A 214 -23.51 -3.92 24.13
CA ASP A 214 -22.51 -3.83 25.20
C ASP A 214 -22.32 -5.14 25.97
N ASP A 215 -23.39 -5.90 26.17
CA ASP A 215 -23.33 -7.19 26.83
C ASP A 215 -22.66 -8.23 25.93
N LEU A 216 -22.96 -8.21 24.62
CA LEU A 216 -22.27 -9.03 23.63
C LEU A 216 -20.80 -8.68 23.53
N LYS A 217 -20.44 -7.40 23.41
CA LYS A 217 -19.04 -6.96 23.36
C LYS A 217 -18.25 -7.45 24.57
N LYS A 218 -18.75 -7.22 25.79
CA LYS A 218 -18.12 -7.70 27.03
C LYS A 218 -17.96 -9.22 27.04
N ALA A 219 -18.97 -9.94 26.58
CA ALA A 219 -18.94 -11.40 26.56
C ALA A 219 -17.93 -11.95 25.55
N ILE A 220 -17.85 -11.35 24.37
CA ILE A 220 -16.92 -11.71 23.29
C ILE A 220 -15.49 -11.36 23.67
N THR A 221 -15.24 -10.16 24.20
CA THR A 221 -13.93 -9.74 24.69
C THR A 221 -13.40 -10.76 25.71
N LYS A 222 -14.23 -11.06 26.73
CA LYS A 222 -13.87 -12.05 27.74
C LYS A 222 -13.59 -13.43 27.15
N TYR A 223 -14.35 -13.87 26.16
CA TYR A 223 -14.13 -15.19 25.51
C TYR A 223 -12.73 -15.30 24.90
N TYR A 224 -12.28 -14.26 24.17
CA TYR A 224 -10.95 -14.29 23.56
C TYR A 224 -9.81 -14.00 24.55
N GLU A 225 -10.06 -13.21 25.59
CA GLU A 225 -9.11 -13.06 26.70
C GLU A 225 -8.90 -14.38 27.43
N ASP A 226 -9.98 -15.11 27.74
CA ASP A 226 -9.91 -16.45 28.38
C ASP A 226 -9.19 -17.49 27.49
N LYS A 227 -9.22 -17.35 26.14
CA LYS A 227 -8.41 -18.13 25.20
C LYS A 227 -6.93 -17.75 25.19
N GLY A 228 -6.55 -16.60 25.75
CA GLY A 228 -5.17 -16.08 25.76
C GLY A 228 -4.65 -15.55 24.44
N VAL A 229 -5.51 -15.34 23.43
CA VAL A 229 -5.12 -14.91 22.07
C VAL A 229 -5.07 -13.40 21.87
N THR A 230 -5.38 -12.63 22.91
CA THR A 230 -5.41 -11.15 22.84
C THR A 230 -4.14 -10.50 23.39
N ALA A 231 -3.38 -11.21 24.21
CA ALA A 231 -2.23 -10.66 24.95
C ALA A 231 -1.04 -10.27 24.05
N ASN A 232 -0.96 -10.84 22.85
CA ASN A 232 0.08 -10.61 21.87
C ASN A 232 -0.33 -9.64 20.74
N ILE A 233 -1.46 -8.96 20.91
CA ILE A 233 -1.94 -7.93 19.96
C ILE A 233 -1.54 -6.56 20.50
N THR A 234 -0.84 -5.77 19.69
CA THR A 234 -0.50 -4.37 19.97
C THR A 234 -1.08 -3.47 18.87
N GLN A 235 -1.78 -2.41 19.28
CA GLN A 235 -2.39 -1.43 18.39
C GLN A 235 -1.71 -0.07 18.58
N ARG A 236 -1.02 0.44 17.56
CA ARG A 236 -0.51 1.81 17.53
C ARG A 236 -1.53 2.71 16.83
N ILE A 237 -2.14 3.61 17.56
CA ILE A 237 -3.30 4.37 17.07
C ILE A 237 -3.06 5.87 17.23
N SER A 238 -3.33 6.64 16.17
CA SER A 238 -3.39 8.09 16.25
C SER A 238 -4.65 8.54 16.99
N LYS A 239 -4.52 9.55 17.86
CA LYS A 239 -5.70 10.20 18.45
C LYS A 239 -6.60 10.89 17.41
N ASP A 240 -6.07 11.14 16.21
CA ASP A 240 -6.73 11.78 15.09
C ASP A 240 -7.26 10.76 14.07
N ASP A 241 -7.09 9.45 14.32
CA ASP A 241 -7.54 8.39 13.43
C ASP A 241 -9.07 8.26 13.43
N PRO A 242 -9.74 8.41 12.27
CA PRO A 242 -11.19 8.34 12.16
C PRO A 242 -11.76 6.95 12.50
N LEU A 243 -11.02 5.88 12.20
CA LEU A 243 -11.47 4.51 12.53
C LEU A 243 -11.50 4.30 14.03
N TYR A 244 -10.53 4.86 14.75
CA TYR A 244 -10.55 4.84 16.20
C TYR A 244 -11.59 5.80 16.80
N GLY A 245 -11.90 6.88 16.10
CA GLY A 245 -13.00 7.79 16.47
C GLY A 245 -14.33 7.07 16.61
N VAL A 246 -14.60 6.06 15.79
CA VAL A 246 -15.80 5.20 15.86
C VAL A 246 -15.58 3.91 16.65
N SER A 247 -14.37 3.66 17.12
CA SER A 247 -14.04 2.49 17.95
C SER A 247 -14.84 2.48 19.25
N GLY A 248 -15.41 1.35 19.59
CA GLY A 248 -16.29 1.22 20.75
C GLY A 248 -17.72 1.67 20.49
N LYS A 249 -18.02 2.29 19.34
CA LYS A 249 -19.36 2.61 18.87
C LYS A 249 -19.96 1.44 18.10
N ALA A 250 -21.28 1.41 17.99
CA ALA A 250 -22.00 0.34 17.31
C ALA A 250 -21.49 -1.05 17.73
N ASP A 251 -21.06 -1.85 16.78
CA ASP A 251 -20.67 -3.26 16.99
C ASP A 251 -19.15 -3.50 17.05
N PHE A 252 -18.32 -2.44 17.15
CA PHE A 252 -16.87 -2.59 17.07
C PHE A 252 -16.21 -2.87 18.44
N ILE A 253 -15.20 -3.75 18.41
CA ILE A 253 -14.33 -4.08 19.55
C ILE A 253 -12.88 -3.83 19.17
N THR A 254 -12.13 -3.15 20.05
CA THR A 254 -10.67 -3.01 19.95
C THR A 254 -10.03 -4.09 20.84
N PHE A 255 -9.23 -4.98 20.24
CA PHE A 255 -8.49 -6.02 20.97
C PHE A 255 -7.03 -5.64 21.14
N GLY A 256 -6.43 -6.11 22.25
CA GLY A 256 -5.02 -5.96 22.54
C GLY A 256 -4.63 -4.66 23.27
N ASP A 257 -3.33 -4.42 23.37
CA ASP A 257 -2.75 -3.23 24.02
C ASP A 257 -2.77 -2.02 23.07
N VAL A 258 -3.45 -0.95 23.47
CA VAL A 258 -3.59 0.27 22.66
C VAL A 258 -2.58 1.31 23.09
N LYS A 259 -1.67 1.66 22.19
CA LYS A 259 -0.67 2.72 22.37
C LYS A 259 -1.02 3.93 21.49
N MET A 260 -1.43 5.02 22.14
CA MET A 260 -1.83 6.25 21.44
C MET A 260 -0.63 7.07 20.98
N ALA A 261 -0.79 7.75 19.83
CA ALA A 261 0.16 8.72 19.31
C ALA A 261 -0.55 10.04 18.94
N ASP A 262 0.15 11.15 19.13
CA ASP A 262 -0.28 12.48 18.70
C ASP A 262 0.36 12.78 17.34
N THR A 263 -0.37 12.48 16.26
CA THR A 263 0.16 12.63 14.90
C THR A 263 -0.05 14.02 14.33
N ILE A 264 -1.07 14.75 14.82
CA ILE A 264 -1.40 16.10 14.36
C ILE A 264 -1.52 17.05 15.56
N THR A 265 -0.40 17.65 15.94
CA THR A 265 -0.30 18.47 17.15
C THR A 265 -1.11 19.77 17.10
N SER A 266 -1.65 20.17 15.96
CA SER A 266 -2.50 21.37 15.81
C SER A 266 -3.95 21.15 16.24
N VAL A 267 -4.40 19.90 16.44
CA VAL A 267 -5.76 19.53 16.83
C VAL A 267 -5.76 18.66 18.09
N LYS A 268 -6.92 18.57 18.77
CA LYS A 268 -7.03 17.84 20.04
C LYS A 268 -7.38 16.36 19.90
N GLY A 269 -7.69 15.89 18.68
CA GLY A 269 -8.11 14.53 18.38
C GLY A 269 -9.59 14.41 18.02
N ILE A 270 -9.95 13.33 17.32
CA ILE A 270 -11.29 13.13 16.75
C ILE A 270 -12.21 12.28 17.65
N ARG A 271 -11.66 11.53 18.60
CA ARG A 271 -12.43 10.53 19.37
C ARG A 271 -13.68 11.11 20.03
N ASN A 272 -13.55 12.24 20.70
CA ASN A 272 -14.66 12.84 21.44
C ASN A 272 -15.81 13.33 20.55
N ILE A 273 -15.54 13.53 19.25
CA ILE A 273 -16.54 14.02 18.29
C ILE A 273 -17.69 13.02 18.14
N MET A 274 -17.36 11.72 18.18
CA MET A 274 -18.35 10.66 18.03
C MET A 274 -18.99 10.23 19.34
N ASP A 275 -18.43 10.59 20.50
CA ASP A 275 -18.90 10.13 21.81
C ASP A 275 -20.35 10.57 22.13
N GLY A 276 -20.77 11.73 21.61
CA GLY A 276 -22.12 12.27 21.78
C GLY A 276 -23.20 11.64 20.90
N ILE A 277 -22.85 10.81 19.92
CA ILE A 277 -23.81 10.20 18.99
C ILE A 277 -24.27 8.85 19.55
N PRO A 278 -25.60 8.58 19.61
CA PRO A 278 -26.12 7.26 19.98
C PRO A 278 -25.60 6.16 19.03
N ASP A 279 -25.24 4.99 19.57
CA ASP A 279 -24.74 3.86 18.77
C ASP A 279 -25.76 3.37 17.73
N GLU A 280 -27.05 3.47 18.05
CA GLU A 280 -28.15 3.12 17.14
C GLU A 280 -28.20 4.06 15.92
N ASP A 281 -27.96 5.35 16.14
CA ASP A 281 -27.92 6.35 15.07
C ASP A 281 -26.71 6.13 14.15
N VAL A 282 -25.54 5.84 14.72
CA VAL A 282 -24.34 5.49 13.95
C VAL A 282 -24.60 4.29 13.05
N ARG A 283 -25.17 3.23 13.60
CA ARG A 283 -25.49 2.01 12.86
C ARG A 283 -26.54 2.25 11.77
N SER A 284 -27.62 2.95 12.10
CA SER A 284 -28.68 3.28 11.15
C SER A 284 -28.14 4.06 9.94
N MET A 285 -27.27 5.05 10.19
CA MET A 285 -26.60 5.80 9.13
C MET A 285 -25.67 4.90 8.30
N GLN A 286 -24.90 4.01 8.93
CA GLN A 286 -24.03 3.05 8.23
C GLN A 286 -24.82 2.14 7.29
N GLU A 287 -25.86 1.48 7.80
CA GLU A 287 -26.70 0.55 7.03
C GLU A 287 -27.37 1.26 5.84
N TYR A 288 -27.82 2.50 6.05
CA TYR A 288 -28.44 3.29 5.00
C TYR A 288 -27.45 3.66 3.89
N LEU A 289 -26.28 4.18 4.25
CA LEU A 289 -25.23 4.55 3.28
C LEU A 289 -24.69 3.34 2.53
N GLN A 290 -24.52 2.20 3.21
CA GLN A 290 -24.05 0.97 2.59
C GLN A 290 -24.97 0.50 1.46
N LYS A 291 -26.29 0.63 1.63
CA LYS A 291 -27.30 0.25 0.64
C LYS A 291 -27.10 0.98 -0.70
N TYR A 292 -26.65 2.23 -0.68
CA TYR A 292 -26.51 3.09 -1.86
C TYR A 292 -25.06 3.39 -2.25
N LYS A 293 -24.12 2.63 -1.71
CA LYS A 293 -22.68 2.79 -2.00
C LYS A 293 -22.39 2.73 -3.49
N GLY A 294 -22.91 1.75 -4.21
CA GLY A 294 -22.68 1.59 -5.64
C GLY A 294 -23.24 2.73 -6.51
N ASP A 295 -24.34 3.35 -6.08
CA ASP A 295 -24.93 4.50 -6.77
C ASP A 295 -24.09 5.77 -6.59
N TYR A 296 -23.53 5.95 -5.39
CA TYR A 296 -22.57 7.04 -5.13
C TYR A 296 -21.26 6.83 -5.91
N GLU A 297 -20.76 5.60 -5.98
CA GLU A 297 -19.55 5.27 -6.77
C GLU A 297 -19.69 5.63 -8.25
N LYS A 298 -20.89 5.44 -8.78
CA LYS A 298 -21.17 5.64 -10.20
C LYS A 298 -21.32 7.10 -10.59
N ASP A 299 -22.12 7.87 -9.85
CA ASP A 299 -22.55 9.23 -10.20
C ASP A 299 -22.41 10.25 -9.05
N GLY A 300 -21.60 9.93 -8.02
CA GLY A 300 -21.36 10.82 -6.88
C GLY A 300 -22.64 11.11 -6.08
N LEU A 301 -22.73 12.33 -5.53
CA LEU A 301 -23.87 12.76 -4.72
C LEU A 301 -25.20 12.71 -5.49
N ASN A 302 -25.20 13.04 -6.79
CA ASN A 302 -26.41 12.99 -7.62
C ASN A 302 -26.93 11.56 -7.76
N GLY A 303 -26.04 10.58 -8.01
CA GLY A 303 -26.39 9.15 -8.05
C GLY A 303 -26.96 8.66 -6.73
N PHE A 304 -26.32 9.01 -5.61
CA PHE A 304 -26.81 8.72 -4.27
C PHE A 304 -28.23 9.28 -4.03
N VAL A 305 -28.43 10.59 -4.28
CA VAL A 305 -29.72 11.24 -4.06
C VAL A 305 -30.81 10.62 -4.93
N LYS A 306 -30.52 10.37 -6.22
CA LYS A 306 -31.47 9.73 -7.14
C LYS A 306 -31.89 8.34 -6.65
N ALA A 307 -30.93 7.50 -6.26
CA ALA A 307 -31.18 6.15 -5.79
C ALA A 307 -31.86 6.12 -4.41
N ALA A 308 -31.46 7.01 -3.48
CA ALA A 308 -31.96 7.05 -2.12
C ALA A 308 -33.36 7.68 -1.98
N SER A 309 -33.68 8.69 -2.80
CA SER A 309 -34.98 9.38 -2.77
C SER A 309 -35.98 8.86 -3.81
N GLY A 310 -35.51 8.18 -4.84
CA GLY A 310 -36.30 7.78 -6.00
C GLY A 310 -36.57 8.91 -7.01
N ILE A 311 -36.00 10.12 -6.80
CA ILE A 311 -36.26 11.31 -7.60
C ILE A 311 -35.31 11.36 -8.78
N ASP A 312 -35.84 11.43 -9.99
CA ASP A 312 -35.09 11.67 -11.22
C ASP A 312 -35.17 13.17 -11.58
N ILE A 313 -34.12 13.90 -11.18
CA ILE A 313 -34.05 15.34 -11.39
C ILE A 313 -34.06 15.69 -12.89
N GLU A 314 -33.35 14.94 -13.74
CA GLU A 314 -33.26 15.17 -15.17
C GLU A 314 -34.63 15.04 -15.86
N LEU A 315 -35.40 14.01 -15.49
CA LEU A 315 -36.75 13.78 -16.02
C LEU A 315 -37.68 14.95 -15.69
N ILE A 316 -37.61 15.49 -14.47
CA ILE A 316 -38.43 16.66 -14.05
C ILE A 316 -37.96 17.94 -14.76
N GLU A 317 -36.66 18.16 -14.89
CA GLU A 317 -36.10 19.32 -15.60
C GLU A 317 -36.50 19.33 -17.08
N LYS A 318 -36.59 18.18 -17.73
CA LYS A 318 -37.05 18.05 -19.12
C LYS A 318 -38.44 18.66 -19.28
N VAL A 319 -39.37 18.41 -18.36
CA VAL A 319 -40.70 19.02 -18.39
C VAL A 319 -40.66 20.52 -18.06
N LYS A 320 -39.84 20.90 -17.07
CA LYS A 320 -39.76 22.30 -16.60
C LYS A 320 -39.23 23.25 -17.66
N HIS A 321 -38.21 22.82 -18.39
CA HIS A 321 -37.59 23.60 -19.48
C HIS A 321 -38.33 23.55 -20.81
N THR A 322 -39.42 22.80 -20.91
CA THR A 322 -40.26 22.75 -22.11
C THR A 322 -41.26 23.92 -22.08
N ASP A 323 -41.23 24.80 -23.08
CA ASP A 323 -42.13 25.95 -23.20
C ASP A 323 -43.49 25.52 -23.79
N GLY A 324 -44.57 25.97 -23.15
CA GLY A 324 -45.94 25.78 -23.63
C GLY A 324 -46.65 24.56 -23.05
N VAL A 325 -47.94 24.71 -22.73
CA VAL A 325 -48.76 23.70 -22.05
C VAL A 325 -48.89 22.41 -22.89
N LEU A 326 -49.07 22.54 -24.21
CA LEU A 326 -49.20 21.39 -25.12
C LEU A 326 -47.88 20.62 -25.27
N ALA A 327 -46.75 21.34 -25.33
CA ALA A 327 -45.42 20.71 -25.38
C ALA A 327 -45.08 19.99 -24.10
N LYS A 328 -45.37 20.56 -22.93
CA LYS A 328 -45.24 19.87 -21.61
C LYS A 328 -46.08 18.60 -21.55
N ALA A 329 -47.33 18.66 -22.01
CA ALA A 329 -48.22 17.50 -22.07
C ALA A 329 -47.66 16.40 -22.99
N SER A 330 -47.02 16.77 -24.12
CA SER A 330 -46.35 15.83 -25.03
C SER A 330 -45.19 15.12 -24.35
N VAL A 331 -44.31 15.86 -23.66
CA VAL A 331 -43.17 15.26 -22.91
C VAL A 331 -43.67 14.31 -21.82
N ILE A 332 -44.70 14.69 -21.07
CA ILE A 332 -45.27 13.81 -20.03
C ILE A 332 -45.90 12.56 -20.64
N TYR A 333 -46.52 12.66 -21.79
CA TYR A 333 -47.11 11.52 -22.48
C TYR A 333 -46.05 10.60 -23.08
N GLU A 334 -44.99 11.14 -23.66
CA GLU A 334 -43.88 10.38 -24.24
C GLU A 334 -43.11 9.61 -23.17
N ASP A 335 -42.86 10.23 -22.00
CA ASP A 335 -42.11 9.64 -20.88
C ASP A 335 -43.05 9.10 -19.76
N PHE A 336 -44.32 8.81 -20.07
CA PHE A 336 -45.34 8.46 -19.05
C PHE A 336 -44.95 7.27 -18.17
N ASP A 337 -44.39 6.24 -18.76
CA ASP A 337 -43.94 5.06 -18.03
C ASP A 337 -42.77 5.37 -17.08
N ASP A 338 -41.84 6.28 -17.47
CA ASP A 338 -40.73 6.73 -16.65
C ASP A 338 -41.23 7.55 -15.45
N PHE A 339 -42.20 8.44 -15.67
CA PHE A 339 -42.86 9.20 -14.59
C PHE A 339 -43.59 8.27 -13.62
N LYS A 340 -44.31 7.28 -14.13
CA LYS A 340 -45.01 6.30 -13.30
C LYS A 340 -44.05 5.47 -12.44
N GLN A 341 -42.93 5.05 -13.02
CA GLN A 341 -41.88 4.33 -12.29
C GLN A 341 -41.21 5.23 -11.25
N MET A 342 -40.91 6.49 -11.60
CA MET A 342 -40.36 7.46 -10.66
C MET A 342 -41.30 7.70 -9.47
N TYR A 343 -42.61 7.88 -9.70
CA TYR A 343 -43.60 8.02 -8.63
C TYR A 343 -43.65 6.80 -7.72
N GLY A 344 -43.54 5.60 -8.28
CA GLY A 344 -43.43 4.38 -7.50
C GLY A 344 -42.18 4.36 -6.59
N ARG A 345 -41.03 4.74 -7.15
CA ARG A 345 -39.75 4.83 -6.40
C ARG A 345 -39.83 5.88 -5.30
N ILE A 346 -40.32 7.10 -5.58
CA ILE A 346 -40.48 8.18 -4.58
C ILE A 346 -41.32 7.68 -3.39
N LYS A 347 -42.46 7.05 -3.67
CA LYS A 347 -43.34 6.53 -2.63
C LYS A 347 -42.65 5.49 -1.72
N GLU A 348 -41.77 4.68 -2.29
CA GLU A 348 -41.09 3.60 -1.59
C GLU A 348 -39.83 4.06 -0.87
N GLN A 349 -39.03 4.94 -1.49
CA GLN A 349 -37.68 5.27 -1.06
C GLN A 349 -37.58 6.58 -0.25
N LEU A 350 -38.36 7.61 -0.62
CA LEU A 350 -38.26 8.93 -0.01
C LEU A 350 -38.50 8.93 1.52
N PRO A 351 -39.43 8.17 2.09
CA PRO A 351 -39.58 8.14 3.54
C PRO A 351 -38.34 7.64 4.29
N ALA A 352 -37.65 6.63 3.75
CA ALA A 352 -36.39 6.14 4.34
C ALA A 352 -35.26 7.14 4.20
N PHE A 353 -35.18 7.87 3.08
CA PHE A 353 -34.24 8.96 2.88
C PHE A 353 -34.45 10.11 3.86
N LEU A 354 -35.69 10.52 4.08
CA LEU A 354 -36.04 11.54 5.08
C LEU A 354 -35.67 11.08 6.50
N GLY A 355 -35.94 9.81 6.85
CA GLY A 355 -35.51 9.23 8.12
C GLY A 355 -33.99 9.28 8.33
N PHE A 356 -33.22 8.95 7.31
CA PHE A 356 -31.75 9.10 7.33
C PHE A 356 -31.32 10.56 7.54
N LEU A 357 -31.93 11.52 6.83
CA LEU A 357 -31.64 12.94 6.98
C LEU A 357 -31.98 13.47 8.37
N HIS A 358 -33.08 13.02 8.97
CA HIS A 358 -33.44 13.35 10.36
C HIS A 358 -32.34 12.90 11.33
N THR A 359 -31.87 11.67 11.21
CA THR A 359 -30.80 11.13 12.04
C THR A 359 -29.51 11.92 11.86
N LEU A 360 -29.12 12.20 10.62
CA LEU A 360 -27.92 12.97 10.28
C LEU A 360 -27.98 14.40 10.85
N LEU A 361 -29.08 15.12 10.60
CA LEU A 361 -29.24 16.51 11.04
C LEU A 361 -29.41 16.61 12.55
N GLY A 362 -30.06 15.64 13.18
CA GLY A 362 -30.21 15.58 14.64
C GLY A 362 -28.86 15.50 15.37
N ASN A 363 -27.89 14.80 14.80
CA ASN A 363 -26.57 14.61 15.37
C ASN A 363 -25.51 15.63 14.91
N SER A 364 -25.79 16.42 13.85
CA SER A 364 -24.78 17.29 13.21
C SER A 364 -24.36 18.48 14.07
N GLY A 365 -25.28 19.08 14.83
CA GLY A 365 -24.99 20.26 15.65
C GLY A 365 -23.87 20.04 16.66
N PRO A 366 -23.96 19.03 17.55
CA PRO A 366 -22.89 18.66 18.48
C PRO A 366 -21.56 18.33 17.78
N ILE A 367 -21.61 17.62 16.63
CA ILE A 367 -20.40 17.28 15.85
C ILE A 367 -19.67 18.54 15.42
N VAL A 368 -20.39 19.52 14.85
CA VAL A 368 -19.79 20.78 14.38
C VAL A 368 -19.20 21.58 15.53
N ASP A 369 -19.85 21.59 16.70
CA ASP A 369 -19.34 22.24 17.89
C ASP A 369 -18.03 21.60 18.35
N GLN A 370 -17.97 20.27 18.40
CA GLN A 370 -16.78 19.50 18.78
C GLN A 370 -15.63 19.66 17.76
N LEU A 371 -15.93 19.68 16.46
CA LEU A 371 -14.91 19.94 15.41
C LEU A 371 -14.24 21.30 15.62
N ALA A 372 -15.03 22.33 15.95
CA ALA A 372 -14.49 23.66 16.23
C ALA A 372 -13.69 23.70 17.54
N GLU A 373 -14.19 23.11 18.62
CA GLU A 373 -13.51 23.04 19.92
C GLU A 373 -12.19 22.26 19.83
N ASN A 374 -12.12 21.26 18.96
CA ASN A 374 -10.92 20.45 18.74
C ASN A 374 -9.95 21.06 17.71
N GLY A 375 -10.35 22.15 17.03
CA GLY A 375 -9.47 22.91 16.12
C GLY A 375 -9.44 22.37 14.68
N TYR A 376 -10.40 21.50 14.29
CA TYR A 376 -10.52 21.03 12.90
C TYR A 376 -11.15 22.06 11.97
N ILE A 377 -12.02 22.91 12.47
CA ILE A 377 -12.67 24.03 11.76
C ILE A 377 -12.56 25.31 12.60
N ASP A 378 -12.54 26.45 11.93
CA ASP A 378 -12.58 27.77 12.59
C ASP A 378 -14.01 28.27 12.85
N ASP A 379 -14.14 29.39 13.53
CA ASP A 379 -15.43 30.00 13.88
C ASP A 379 -16.22 30.48 12.65
N THR A 380 -15.56 30.81 11.56
CA THR A 380 -16.19 31.25 10.31
C THR A 380 -16.78 30.03 9.60
N GLN A 381 -16.00 28.96 9.43
CA GLN A 381 -16.44 27.70 8.88
C GLN A 381 -17.59 27.11 9.71
N LYS A 382 -17.49 27.13 11.04
CA LYS A 382 -18.57 26.71 11.95
C LYS A 382 -19.88 27.42 11.67
N LYS A 383 -19.86 28.74 11.46
CA LYS A 383 -21.08 29.53 11.16
C LYS A 383 -21.66 29.16 9.81
N VAL A 384 -20.84 29.01 8.77
CA VAL A 384 -21.30 28.59 7.44
C VAL A 384 -21.90 27.20 7.49
N ILE A 385 -21.21 26.24 8.10
CA ILE A 385 -21.67 24.86 8.25
C ILE A 385 -23.03 24.81 8.98
N LYS A 386 -23.17 25.51 10.11
CA LYS A 386 -24.45 25.57 10.84
C LYS A 386 -25.58 26.20 10.03
N LYS A 387 -25.29 27.20 9.20
CA LYS A 387 -26.27 27.80 8.29
C LYS A 387 -26.71 26.78 7.23
N GLU A 388 -25.78 26.07 6.61
CA GLU A 388 -26.13 25.08 5.59
C GLU A 388 -26.87 23.86 6.17
N LEU A 389 -26.54 23.43 7.39
CA LEU A 389 -27.33 22.43 8.11
C LEU A 389 -28.78 22.93 8.38
N SER A 390 -28.96 24.20 8.67
CA SER A 390 -30.31 24.80 8.80
C SER A 390 -31.04 24.82 7.45
N ASN A 391 -30.36 25.14 6.36
CA ASN A 391 -30.91 25.09 5.01
C ASN A 391 -31.34 23.67 4.62
N LEU A 392 -30.50 22.67 4.93
CA LEU A 392 -30.83 21.25 4.74
C LEU A 392 -32.09 20.85 5.52
N ASN A 393 -32.20 21.25 6.79
CA ASN A 393 -33.38 20.99 7.61
C ASN A 393 -34.65 21.67 7.04
N ALA A 394 -34.52 22.90 6.53
CA ALA A 394 -35.65 23.60 5.89
C ALA A 394 -36.09 22.90 4.60
N SER A 395 -35.13 22.49 3.77
CA SER A 395 -35.40 21.73 2.54
C SER A 395 -36.04 20.37 2.84
N MET A 396 -35.55 19.65 3.83
CA MET A 396 -36.14 18.38 4.29
C MET A 396 -37.61 18.56 4.68
N LYS A 397 -37.94 19.55 5.52
CA LYS A 397 -39.33 19.85 5.91
C LYS A 397 -40.18 20.24 4.71
N GLY A 398 -39.63 20.97 3.74
CA GLY A 398 -40.34 21.29 2.50
C GLY A 398 -40.67 20.02 1.70
N ILE A 399 -39.74 19.10 1.60
CA ILE A 399 -39.95 17.79 0.95
C ILE A 399 -41.06 16.99 1.67
N GLU A 400 -41.01 16.92 3.00
CA GLU A 400 -42.00 16.20 3.79
C GLU A 400 -43.43 16.69 3.54
N LEU A 401 -43.65 18.02 3.59
CA LEU A 401 -44.93 18.62 3.31
C LEU A 401 -45.43 18.31 1.90
N ARG A 402 -44.58 18.46 0.90
CA ARG A 402 -44.95 18.17 -0.50
C ARG A 402 -45.10 16.67 -0.80
N TYR A 403 -44.43 15.81 -0.06
CA TYR A 403 -44.60 14.38 -0.18
C TYR A 403 -45.99 13.94 0.27
N ASP A 404 -46.52 14.51 1.34
CA ASP A 404 -47.89 14.24 1.80
C ASP A 404 -48.94 14.69 0.79
N ASP A 405 -48.79 15.90 0.22
CA ASP A 405 -49.65 16.42 -0.84
C ASP A 405 -49.57 15.53 -2.10
N PHE A 406 -48.36 15.12 -2.52
CA PHE A 406 -48.09 14.20 -3.63
C PHE A 406 -48.82 12.85 -3.46
N ILE A 407 -48.73 12.25 -2.29
CA ILE A 407 -49.41 10.97 -2.01
C ILE A 407 -50.94 11.14 -2.06
N ASP A 408 -51.46 12.25 -1.56
CA ASP A 408 -52.89 12.54 -1.59
C ASP A 408 -53.40 12.77 -3.02
N HIS A 409 -52.71 13.56 -3.83
CA HIS A 409 -53.05 13.79 -5.24
C HIS A 409 -52.99 12.48 -6.07
N LEU A 410 -52.00 11.61 -5.83
CA LEU A 410 -51.95 10.30 -6.50
C LEU A 410 -53.12 9.39 -6.15
N LYS A 411 -53.55 9.35 -4.87
CA LYS A 411 -54.72 8.56 -4.42
C LYS A 411 -56.02 9.01 -5.09
N HIS A 412 -56.13 10.29 -5.40
CA HIS A 412 -57.32 10.86 -6.04
C HIS A 412 -57.19 10.94 -7.57
N GLY A 413 -56.13 10.38 -8.18
CA GLY A 413 -55.93 10.39 -9.64
C GLY A 413 -55.58 11.76 -10.23
N GLN A 414 -55.11 12.69 -9.41
CA GLN A 414 -54.76 14.06 -9.77
C GLN A 414 -53.30 14.16 -10.24
N PHE A 415 -52.97 13.54 -11.36
CA PHE A 415 -51.59 13.39 -11.85
C PHE A 415 -50.87 14.72 -12.13
N THR A 416 -51.60 15.76 -12.59
CA THR A 416 -50.99 17.09 -12.83
C THR A 416 -50.56 17.75 -11.54
N GLN A 417 -51.39 17.66 -10.47
CA GLN A 417 -51.07 18.17 -9.14
C GLN A 417 -49.88 17.38 -8.55
N ALA A 418 -49.90 16.05 -8.63
CA ALA A 418 -48.80 15.21 -8.21
C ALA A 418 -47.46 15.56 -8.96
N LEU A 419 -47.51 15.93 -10.23
CA LEU A 419 -46.33 16.40 -10.96
C LEU A 419 -45.84 17.76 -10.45
N ASN A 420 -46.71 18.66 -10.10
CA ASN A 420 -46.35 19.95 -9.48
C ASN A 420 -45.68 19.74 -8.12
N ASP A 421 -46.24 18.84 -7.27
CA ASP A 421 -45.63 18.50 -5.99
C ASP A 421 -44.21 17.95 -6.16
N VAL A 422 -44.01 17.01 -7.09
CA VAL A 422 -42.69 16.48 -7.40
C VAL A 422 -41.75 17.58 -7.93
N SER A 423 -42.24 18.52 -8.74
CA SER A 423 -41.45 19.65 -9.22
C SER A 423 -40.96 20.55 -8.07
N GLU A 424 -41.80 20.79 -7.06
CA GLU A 424 -41.42 21.53 -5.86
C GLU A 424 -40.44 20.72 -4.99
N ILE A 425 -40.66 19.41 -4.83
CA ILE A 425 -39.69 18.52 -4.16
C ILE A 425 -38.32 18.59 -4.83
N VAL A 426 -38.25 18.61 -6.18
CA VAL A 426 -36.98 18.74 -6.92
C VAL A 426 -36.26 20.05 -6.58
N GLU A 427 -36.96 21.17 -6.42
CA GLU A 427 -36.32 22.41 -6.00
C GLU A 427 -35.69 22.32 -4.60
N TYR A 428 -36.39 21.68 -3.65
CA TYR A 428 -35.82 21.42 -2.33
C TYR A 428 -34.61 20.47 -2.39
N VAL A 429 -34.67 19.42 -3.23
CA VAL A 429 -33.54 18.51 -3.44
C VAL A 429 -32.33 19.22 -4.05
N LYS A 430 -32.53 20.12 -5.02
CA LYS A 430 -31.46 20.96 -5.56
C LYS A 430 -30.84 21.86 -4.49
N SER A 431 -31.68 22.49 -3.67
CA SER A 431 -31.21 23.28 -2.53
C SER A 431 -30.38 22.43 -1.57
N MET A 432 -30.79 21.18 -1.30
CA MET A 432 -30.01 20.26 -0.49
C MET A 432 -28.66 19.91 -1.13
N ILE A 433 -28.61 19.61 -2.42
CA ILE A 433 -27.36 19.32 -3.15
C ILE A 433 -26.41 20.50 -3.02
N SER A 434 -26.89 21.74 -3.27
CA SER A 434 -26.08 22.96 -3.12
C SER A 434 -25.55 23.16 -1.70
N SER A 435 -26.37 22.84 -0.67
CA SER A 435 -25.92 22.89 0.72
C SER A 435 -24.85 21.81 1.01
N PHE A 436 -24.99 20.61 0.46
CA PHE A 436 -23.98 19.55 0.61
C PHE A 436 -22.66 19.93 -0.09
N GLU A 437 -22.70 20.53 -1.29
CA GLU A 437 -21.50 21.04 -1.99
C GLU A 437 -20.78 22.12 -1.16
N THR A 438 -21.55 23.02 -0.54
CA THR A 438 -20.99 24.05 0.36
C THR A 438 -20.38 23.40 1.61
N LEU A 439 -21.04 22.41 2.21
CA LEU A 439 -20.51 21.68 3.35
C LEU A 439 -19.22 20.94 3.00
N ASP A 440 -19.16 20.29 1.84
CA ASP A 440 -17.95 19.60 1.37
C ASP A 440 -16.79 20.60 1.24
N ALA A 441 -17.03 21.76 0.62
CA ALA A 441 -16.01 22.81 0.48
C ALA A 441 -15.51 23.32 1.84
N GLU A 442 -16.41 23.61 2.79
CA GLU A 442 -16.09 24.15 4.10
C GLU A 442 -15.43 23.13 5.04
N THR A 443 -15.70 21.84 4.84
CA THR A 443 -15.11 20.77 5.67
C THR A 443 -13.85 20.16 5.07
N LYS A 444 -13.47 20.54 3.85
CA LYS A 444 -12.36 19.93 3.11
C LYS A 444 -11.03 19.89 3.87
N ASP A 445 -10.66 20.99 4.52
CA ASP A 445 -9.42 21.06 5.29
C ASP A 445 -9.50 20.22 6.58
N ALA A 446 -10.65 20.20 7.24
CA ALA A 446 -10.91 19.33 8.39
C ALA A 446 -10.83 17.84 8.00
N LEU A 447 -11.46 17.47 6.89
CA LEU A 447 -11.39 16.12 6.34
C LEU A 447 -9.94 15.74 6.02
N LYS A 448 -9.15 16.64 5.44
CA LYS A 448 -7.73 16.39 5.18
C LYS A 448 -6.94 16.11 6.46
N LEU A 449 -7.17 16.87 7.52
CA LEU A 449 -6.53 16.62 8.83
C LEU A 449 -6.93 15.24 9.40
N ILE A 450 -8.21 14.89 9.32
CA ILE A 450 -8.73 13.59 9.75
C ILE A 450 -8.04 12.45 8.98
N VAL A 451 -7.86 12.66 7.69
CA VAL A 451 -7.14 11.77 6.79
C VAL A 451 -5.69 11.61 7.16
N ASP A 452 -5.01 12.72 7.35
CA ASP A 452 -3.61 12.73 7.76
C ASP A 452 -3.45 11.98 9.10
N GLY A 453 -4.46 12.01 9.98
CA GLY A 453 -4.51 11.22 11.22
C GLY A 453 -4.47 9.71 11.01
N HIS A 454 -4.96 9.21 9.87
CA HIS A 454 -4.90 7.78 9.51
C HIS A 454 -3.57 7.38 8.86
N SER A 455 -2.72 8.32 8.47
CA SER A 455 -1.51 8.07 7.69
C SER A 455 -0.39 7.38 8.47
N ILE A 456 0.18 6.30 7.91
CA ILE A 456 1.40 5.65 8.42
C ILE A 456 2.56 6.65 8.46
N VAL A 457 2.67 7.52 7.45
CA VAL A 457 3.75 8.49 7.35
C VAL A 457 3.66 9.54 8.46
N GLN A 458 2.45 9.98 8.81
CA GLN A 458 2.27 10.88 9.96
C GLN A 458 2.58 10.17 11.27
N MET A 459 2.22 8.90 11.41
CA MET A 459 2.62 8.07 12.56
C MET A 459 4.14 7.96 12.68
N LEU A 460 4.85 7.63 11.59
CA LEU A 460 6.32 7.60 11.54
C LEU A 460 6.93 8.94 11.98
N ASN A 461 6.41 10.05 11.43
CA ASN A 461 6.89 11.38 11.76
C ASN A 461 6.65 11.72 13.24
N ALA A 462 5.52 11.34 13.81
CA ALA A 462 5.21 11.56 15.22
C ALA A 462 6.16 10.80 16.15
N LEU A 463 6.42 9.51 15.85
CA LEU A 463 7.32 8.67 16.65
C LEU A 463 8.81 9.04 16.51
N SER A 464 9.18 9.70 15.41
CA SER A 464 10.57 10.06 15.10
C SER A 464 10.89 11.53 15.28
N LYS A 465 9.96 12.30 15.84
CA LYS A 465 10.10 13.76 16.02
C LYS A 465 11.39 14.19 16.72
N GLU A 466 11.86 13.39 17.66
CA GLU A 466 13.09 13.67 18.43
C GLU A 466 14.38 13.27 17.69
N LYS A 467 14.28 12.44 16.64
CA LYS A 467 15.45 11.94 15.89
C LYS A 467 16.04 12.96 14.89
N GLY A 468 15.37 14.10 14.65
CA GLY A 468 15.85 15.19 13.79
C GLY A 468 15.74 14.93 12.29
N PHE A 469 14.97 13.92 11.88
CA PHE A 469 14.63 13.64 10.50
C PHE A 469 13.13 13.40 10.32
N SER A 470 12.67 13.35 9.08
CA SER A 470 11.27 13.11 8.74
C SER A 470 11.15 12.03 7.68
N TYR A 471 9.97 11.42 7.58
CA TYR A 471 9.67 10.40 6.57
C TYR A 471 8.75 10.95 5.48
N LYS A 472 8.93 10.46 4.26
CA LYS A 472 7.94 10.57 3.17
C LYS A 472 7.89 9.23 2.45
N GLY A 473 6.78 8.53 2.55
CA GLY A 473 6.73 7.12 2.22
C GLY A 473 7.63 6.32 3.18
N SER A 474 8.38 5.37 2.67
CA SER A 474 9.40 4.62 3.42
C SER A 474 10.76 5.30 3.48
N ASP A 475 10.93 6.48 2.90
CA ASP A 475 12.21 7.17 2.79
C ASP A 475 12.42 8.19 3.93
N ILE A 476 13.69 8.27 4.39
CA ILE A 476 14.14 9.26 5.38
C ILE A 476 14.58 10.54 4.69
N TYR A 477 14.17 11.66 5.26
CA TYR A 477 14.55 12.99 4.84
C TYR A 477 15.22 13.74 5.98
N PHE A 478 16.43 14.24 5.74
CA PHE A 478 17.09 15.19 6.62
C PHE A 478 16.81 16.62 6.16
N THR A 479 16.73 17.52 7.14
CA THR A 479 16.55 18.96 6.90
C THR A 479 17.79 19.70 7.39
N GLY A 480 18.47 20.37 6.47
CA GLY A 480 19.64 21.22 6.74
C GLY A 480 19.39 22.67 6.36
N LYS A 481 20.34 23.54 6.62
CA LYS A 481 20.36 24.92 6.14
C LYS A 481 21.50 25.10 5.14
N SER A 482 21.23 25.76 4.01
CA SER A 482 22.27 26.19 3.08
C SER A 482 23.15 27.28 3.69
N GLY A 483 24.29 27.57 3.06
CA GLY A 483 25.14 28.70 3.44
C GLY A 483 24.44 30.07 3.30
N SER A 484 23.33 30.15 2.54
CA SER A 484 22.45 31.34 2.43
C SER A 484 21.35 31.37 3.51
N GLY A 485 21.26 30.33 4.38
CA GLY A 485 20.24 30.23 5.42
C GLY A 485 18.92 29.61 4.96
N GLU A 486 18.80 29.21 3.68
CA GLU A 486 17.63 28.53 3.14
C GLU A 486 17.55 27.09 3.67
N THR A 487 16.32 26.63 3.94
CA THR A 487 16.07 25.26 4.37
C THR A 487 16.18 24.30 3.19
N ILE A 488 17.10 23.33 3.28
CA ILE A 488 17.28 22.26 2.30
C ILE A 488 16.78 20.97 2.90
N LYS A 489 15.92 20.25 2.19
CA LYS A 489 15.42 18.92 2.56
C LYS A 489 15.97 17.89 1.57
N VAL A 490 16.74 16.92 2.04
CA VAL A 490 17.40 15.90 1.24
C VAL A 490 16.82 14.52 1.53
N ASN A 491 16.47 13.77 0.50
CA ASN A 491 16.09 12.36 0.60
C ASN A 491 17.34 11.50 0.76
N ILE A 492 17.68 11.14 1.99
CA ILE A 492 18.86 10.33 2.31
C ILE A 492 18.70 8.90 1.82
N SER A 493 17.52 8.29 1.99
CA SER A 493 17.28 6.93 1.49
C SER A 493 17.48 6.81 -0.02
N SER A 494 17.06 7.84 -0.78
CA SER A 494 17.30 7.88 -2.23
C SER A 494 18.78 8.06 -2.56
N ALA A 495 19.49 8.90 -1.82
CA ALA A 495 20.92 9.11 -1.99
C ALA A 495 21.72 7.84 -1.69
N VAL A 496 21.38 7.12 -0.64
CA VAL A 496 21.98 5.82 -0.31
C VAL A 496 21.74 4.81 -1.43
N ARG A 497 20.50 4.72 -1.97
CA ARG A 497 20.21 3.84 -3.13
C ARG A 497 21.06 4.19 -4.36
N ILE A 498 21.19 5.48 -4.68
CA ILE A 498 22.04 5.94 -5.81
C ILE A 498 23.49 5.54 -5.57
N TYR A 499 24.01 5.73 -4.36
CA TYR A 499 25.37 5.36 -4.01
C TYR A 499 25.60 3.85 -4.14
N GLN A 500 24.73 3.03 -3.55
CA GLN A 500 24.83 1.56 -3.57
C GLN A 500 24.75 1.01 -4.99
N ASN A 501 23.72 1.42 -5.76
CA ASN A 501 23.58 0.99 -7.16
C ASN A 501 24.76 1.46 -8.03
N GLY A 502 25.25 2.66 -7.80
CA GLY A 502 26.42 3.19 -8.49
C GLY A 502 27.69 2.41 -8.18
N MET A 503 27.92 2.06 -6.91
CA MET A 503 29.06 1.25 -6.50
C MET A 503 29.00 -0.16 -7.10
N LYS A 504 27.82 -0.79 -7.12
CA LYS A 504 27.62 -2.09 -7.77
C LYS A 504 27.94 -2.05 -9.26
N ILE A 505 27.50 -1.01 -9.97
CA ILE A 505 27.85 -0.83 -11.40
C ILE A 505 29.37 -0.72 -11.56
N VAL A 506 30.06 -0.04 -10.64
CA VAL A 506 31.53 0.06 -10.68
C VAL A 506 32.20 -1.31 -10.49
N GLU A 507 31.72 -2.12 -9.54
CA GLU A 507 32.15 -3.51 -9.34
C GLU A 507 31.95 -4.36 -10.59
N ASP A 508 30.74 -4.36 -11.15
CA ASP A 508 30.44 -5.08 -12.39
C ASP A 508 31.37 -4.67 -13.54
N MET A 509 31.74 -3.38 -13.61
CA MET A 509 32.73 -2.90 -14.58
C MET A 509 34.15 -3.40 -14.27
N GLU A 510 34.59 -3.39 -13.00
CA GLU A 510 35.90 -3.91 -12.57
C GLU A 510 36.00 -5.42 -12.89
N ASP A 511 34.96 -6.19 -12.64
CA ASP A 511 34.85 -7.62 -12.94
C ASP A 511 34.86 -7.88 -14.45
N ALA A 512 34.11 -7.11 -15.23
CA ALA A 512 34.09 -7.23 -16.69
C ALA A 512 35.50 -6.94 -17.31
N ILE A 513 36.20 -5.93 -16.80
CA ILE A 513 37.57 -5.62 -17.23
C ILE A 513 38.52 -6.77 -16.88
N SER A 514 38.41 -7.34 -15.69
CA SER A 514 39.21 -8.47 -15.22
C SER A 514 38.94 -9.72 -16.06
N ALA A 515 37.67 -10.03 -16.35
CA ALA A 515 37.28 -11.13 -17.22
C ALA A 515 37.82 -10.95 -18.65
N TYR A 516 37.72 -9.75 -19.21
CA TYR A 516 38.28 -9.43 -20.52
C TYR A 516 39.79 -9.64 -20.56
N GLN A 517 40.54 -9.15 -19.55
CA GLN A 517 41.99 -9.35 -19.46
C GLN A 517 42.37 -10.84 -19.37
N LYS A 518 41.59 -11.63 -18.61
CA LYS A 518 41.80 -13.06 -18.47
C LYS A 518 41.59 -13.80 -19.80
N VAL A 519 40.48 -13.52 -20.50
CA VAL A 519 40.16 -14.12 -21.80
C VAL A 519 41.25 -13.73 -22.83
N PHE A 520 41.63 -12.45 -22.88
CA PHE A 520 42.65 -11.97 -23.78
C PHE A 520 43.99 -12.73 -23.57
N ARG A 521 44.39 -12.89 -22.30
CA ARG A 521 45.61 -13.64 -21.97
C ARG A 521 45.50 -15.12 -22.39
N GLN A 522 44.43 -15.79 -22.10
CA GLN A 522 44.22 -17.22 -22.37
C GLN A 522 44.05 -17.51 -23.87
N GLU A 523 43.21 -16.75 -24.55
CA GLU A 523 42.78 -17.04 -25.92
C GLU A 523 43.77 -16.48 -26.96
N ILE A 524 44.51 -15.44 -26.62
CA ILE A 524 45.42 -14.77 -27.58
C ILE A 524 46.89 -14.98 -27.22
N ASP A 525 47.33 -14.56 -26.04
CA ASP A 525 48.77 -14.62 -25.70
C ASP A 525 49.25 -16.06 -25.53
N GLU A 526 48.53 -16.88 -24.73
CA GLU A 526 48.94 -18.28 -24.50
C GLU A 526 48.80 -19.10 -25.78
N ALA A 527 47.70 -18.95 -26.54
CA ALA A 527 47.53 -19.64 -27.82
C ALA A 527 48.58 -19.21 -28.86
N PHE A 528 48.99 -17.93 -28.86
CA PHE A 528 50.08 -17.46 -29.73
C PHE A 528 51.43 -18.08 -29.35
N ILE A 529 51.76 -18.12 -28.05
CA ILE A 529 52.97 -18.74 -27.52
C ILE A 529 53.03 -20.22 -27.90
N ASP A 530 51.92 -20.95 -27.71
CA ASP A 530 51.81 -22.37 -28.07
C ASP A 530 52.05 -22.61 -29.58
N LYS A 531 51.41 -21.78 -30.44
CA LYS A 531 51.54 -21.86 -31.86
C LYS A 531 52.96 -21.51 -32.30
N LYS A 532 53.56 -20.46 -31.70
CA LYS A 532 54.97 -20.09 -31.93
C LYS A 532 55.91 -21.26 -31.58
N GLN A 533 55.69 -21.86 -30.38
CA GLN A 533 56.54 -23.00 -29.94
C GLN A 533 56.37 -24.22 -30.86
N ALA A 534 55.16 -24.53 -31.30
CA ALA A 534 54.85 -25.61 -32.22
C ALA A 534 55.59 -25.41 -33.57
N ILE A 535 55.61 -24.17 -34.08
CA ILE A 535 56.36 -23.83 -35.32
C ILE A 535 57.88 -24.00 -35.12
N ILE A 536 58.39 -23.48 -33.98
CA ILE A 536 59.83 -23.62 -33.67
C ILE A 536 60.20 -25.09 -33.56
N THR A 537 59.42 -25.90 -32.85
CA THR A 537 59.65 -27.34 -32.71
C THR A 537 59.59 -28.07 -34.05
N ALA A 538 58.64 -27.71 -34.93
CA ALA A 538 58.59 -28.28 -36.30
C ALA A 538 59.82 -27.93 -37.13
N ILE A 539 60.29 -26.69 -37.04
CA ILE A 539 61.55 -26.27 -37.74
C ILE A 539 62.76 -27.03 -37.19
N GLN A 540 62.90 -27.15 -35.87
CA GLN A 540 63.95 -27.91 -35.22
C GLN A 540 63.96 -29.39 -35.68
N HIS A 541 62.78 -30.01 -35.75
CA HIS A 541 62.59 -31.38 -36.19
C HIS A 541 63.03 -31.53 -37.70
N MET A 542 62.73 -30.53 -38.52
CA MET A 542 63.20 -30.50 -39.91
C MET A 542 64.72 -30.38 -40.00
N GLU A 543 65.38 -29.56 -39.17
CA GLU A 543 66.80 -29.41 -39.08
C GLU A 543 67.52 -30.69 -38.59
N GLU A 544 66.91 -31.38 -37.61
CA GLU A 544 67.45 -32.63 -37.06
C GLU A 544 67.28 -33.83 -37.99
N ASN A 545 66.23 -33.81 -38.82
CA ASN A 545 65.92 -34.91 -39.76
C ASN A 545 65.81 -34.44 -41.21
N PRO A 546 66.89 -33.82 -41.78
CA PRO A 546 66.83 -33.16 -43.09
C PRO A 546 66.43 -34.08 -44.22
N SER A 547 66.86 -35.37 -44.18
CA SER A 547 66.56 -36.36 -45.23
C SER A 547 65.04 -36.70 -45.30
N GLN A 548 64.32 -36.64 -44.22
CA GLN A 548 62.89 -36.92 -44.18
C GLN A 548 62.08 -35.82 -44.89
N TYR A 549 62.50 -34.58 -44.76
CA TYR A 549 61.80 -33.42 -45.30
C TYR A 549 62.36 -32.92 -46.66
N ALA A 550 63.52 -33.39 -47.08
CA ALA A 550 64.13 -32.99 -48.32
C ALA A 550 63.24 -33.28 -49.54
N PHE A 551 62.54 -34.43 -49.54
CA PHE A 551 61.59 -34.80 -50.59
C PHE A 551 60.37 -33.87 -50.63
N ASP A 552 59.78 -33.57 -49.51
CA ASP A 552 58.62 -32.69 -49.44
C ASP A 552 58.96 -31.25 -49.83
N LEU A 553 60.15 -30.76 -49.47
CA LEU A 553 60.63 -29.45 -49.85
C LEU A 553 60.97 -29.39 -51.33
N GLN A 554 61.59 -30.41 -51.88
CA GLN A 554 61.85 -30.52 -53.32
C GLN A 554 60.53 -30.51 -54.10
N PHE A 555 59.51 -31.27 -53.66
CA PHE A 555 58.23 -31.37 -54.35
C PHE A 555 57.42 -30.09 -54.30
N ARG A 556 57.41 -29.40 -53.18
CA ARG A 556 56.60 -28.17 -52.96
C ARG A 556 57.31 -26.93 -53.56
N LEU A 557 58.61 -26.85 -53.53
CA LEU A 557 59.33 -25.67 -53.95
C LEU A 557 59.88 -25.80 -55.41
N ALA A 558 59.89 -26.98 -55.95
CA ALA A 558 60.62 -27.25 -57.20
C ALA A 558 59.73 -27.48 -58.44
N ALA A 559 58.51 -26.97 -58.48
CA ALA A 559 57.78 -26.94 -59.75
C ALA A 559 58.48 -26.02 -60.75
N GLY A 560 59.62 -26.52 -61.29
CA GLY A 560 60.34 -25.84 -62.33
C GLY A 560 61.89 -25.68 -62.15
N PHE A 561 62.49 -26.19 -61.08
CA PHE A 561 63.91 -26.07 -60.86
C PHE A 561 64.61 -27.43 -60.63
N SER A 562 65.68 -27.71 -61.35
CA SER A 562 66.51 -28.93 -61.29
C SER A 562 67.54 -28.88 -60.13
N HIS A 563 67.22 -28.37 -59.01
CA HIS A 563 68.10 -28.33 -57.85
C HIS A 563 67.70 -29.37 -56.82
N THR A 564 68.59 -30.29 -56.51
CA THR A 564 68.56 -31.21 -55.39
C THR A 564 68.96 -30.46 -54.12
N PHE A 565 68.11 -30.46 -53.10
CA PHE A 565 68.44 -29.96 -51.76
C PHE A 565 69.20 -31.07 -51.01
N ASP A 566 70.52 -30.88 -50.86
CA ASP A 566 71.38 -31.86 -50.21
C ASP A 566 71.40 -31.70 -48.68
N LYS A 567 71.01 -30.58 -48.16
CA LYS A 567 71.06 -30.27 -46.73
C LYS A 567 70.13 -29.14 -46.36
N LEU A 568 69.42 -29.29 -45.20
CA LEU A 568 68.77 -28.19 -44.49
C LEU A 568 69.82 -27.56 -43.57
N GLU A 569 70.06 -26.27 -43.73
CA GLU A 569 70.85 -25.50 -42.78
C GLU A 569 70.01 -25.00 -41.64
N LYS A 570 70.64 -24.73 -40.48
CA LYS A 570 69.97 -24.22 -39.30
C LYS A 570 69.30 -22.90 -39.61
N ILE A 571 67.96 -22.85 -39.38
CA ILE A 571 67.17 -21.63 -39.49
C ILE A 571 67.23 -20.93 -38.16
N SER A 572 67.74 -19.75 -38.10
CA SER A 572 67.71 -18.90 -36.93
C SER A 572 66.31 -18.26 -36.83
N VAL A 573 65.45 -18.77 -35.94
CA VAL A 573 64.16 -18.16 -35.65
C VAL A 573 64.41 -16.98 -34.71
N HIS A 574 64.53 -15.79 -35.27
CA HIS A 574 64.74 -14.57 -34.52
C HIS A 574 63.44 -14.12 -33.86
N GLU A 575 63.55 -13.15 -32.98
CA GLU A 575 62.48 -12.52 -32.21
C GLU A 575 61.34 -11.82 -33.01
N SER A 576 61.34 -11.99 -34.36
CA SER A 576 60.27 -11.47 -35.22
C SER A 576 58.89 -12.15 -35.02
N PHE A 577 58.88 -13.28 -34.30
CA PHE A 577 57.59 -13.88 -33.85
C PHE A 577 57.15 -13.25 -32.56
N HIS A 578 56.59 -12.08 -32.66
CA HIS A 578 55.89 -11.43 -31.56
C HIS A 578 54.39 -11.45 -31.83
N THR A 579 53.55 -11.37 -30.79
CA THR A 579 52.16 -10.98 -30.92
C THR A 579 52.02 -9.57 -31.52
N GLY A 580 53.15 -9.01 -31.97
CA GLY A 580 53.32 -7.70 -32.62
C GLY A 580 52.39 -6.71 -31.97
N ALA A 581 52.87 -6.06 -30.94
CA ALA A 581 52.21 -4.91 -30.37
C ALA A 581 50.67 -4.93 -30.56
N LEU A 582 49.95 -5.41 -29.58
CA LEU A 582 48.60 -4.97 -29.41
C LEU A 582 48.58 -3.78 -28.41
N PRO A 583 49.31 -2.66 -28.72
CA PRO A 583 49.27 -1.44 -27.88
C PRO A 583 47.83 -0.92 -27.75
N ALA A 584 46.97 -1.27 -28.72
CA ALA A 584 45.54 -1.00 -28.68
C ALA A 584 44.82 -1.68 -27.48
N ASN A 585 45.21 -2.91 -27.11
CA ASN A 585 44.59 -3.61 -25.99
C ASN A 585 44.91 -2.95 -24.64
N ASP A 586 46.18 -2.63 -24.42
CA ASP A 586 46.61 -1.95 -23.19
C ASP A 586 45.99 -0.53 -23.09
N GLY A 587 45.86 0.15 -24.23
CA GLY A 587 45.16 1.42 -24.32
C GLY A 587 43.68 1.33 -24.00
N ILE A 588 42.98 0.31 -24.50
CA ILE A 588 41.57 0.06 -24.21
C ILE A 588 41.38 -0.24 -22.72
N VAL A 589 42.16 -1.16 -22.17
CA VAL A 589 42.08 -1.52 -20.74
C VAL A 589 42.41 -0.33 -19.85
N ALA A 590 43.43 0.47 -20.19
CA ALA A 590 43.78 1.67 -19.45
C ALA A 590 42.63 2.72 -19.46
N GLU A 591 42.00 2.94 -20.62
CA GLU A 591 40.87 3.86 -20.73
C GLU A 591 39.65 3.36 -19.96
N LEU A 592 39.29 2.07 -20.03
CA LEU A 592 38.20 1.47 -19.26
C LEU A 592 38.44 1.60 -17.75
N LYS A 593 39.66 1.32 -17.28
CA LYS A 593 40.03 1.51 -15.86
C LYS A 593 39.93 2.97 -15.42
N LYS A 594 40.38 3.89 -16.29
CA LYS A 594 40.24 5.33 -16.02
C LYS A 594 38.78 5.74 -15.89
N GLN A 595 37.92 5.34 -16.84
CA GLN A 595 36.48 5.64 -16.78
C GLN A 595 35.80 5.04 -15.53
N THR A 596 36.16 3.82 -15.15
CA THR A 596 35.69 3.18 -13.93
C THR A 596 36.10 3.96 -12.69
N THR A 597 37.36 4.43 -12.64
CA THR A 597 37.85 5.27 -11.54
C THR A 597 37.12 6.62 -11.46
N GLU A 598 36.90 7.27 -12.62
CA GLU A 598 36.16 8.54 -12.69
C GLU A 598 34.73 8.38 -12.19
N LYS A 599 34.02 7.29 -12.58
CA LYS A 599 32.69 6.97 -12.08
C LYS A 599 32.71 6.70 -10.57
N LYS A 600 33.65 5.92 -10.08
CA LYS A 600 33.81 5.64 -8.64
C LYS A 600 34.00 6.93 -7.83
N ASN A 601 34.82 7.83 -8.32
CA ASN A 601 35.05 9.13 -7.68
C ASN A 601 33.81 10.01 -7.73
N PHE A 602 33.06 10.02 -8.84
CA PHE A 602 31.81 10.76 -8.93
C PHE A 602 30.79 10.29 -7.88
N ILE A 603 30.63 8.96 -7.73
CA ILE A 603 29.72 8.37 -6.75
C ILE A 603 30.15 8.70 -5.31
N LYS A 604 31.46 8.62 -5.02
CA LYS A 604 32.03 9.04 -3.72
C LYS A 604 31.78 10.51 -3.43
N ASN A 605 31.89 11.39 -4.42
CA ASN A 605 31.62 12.81 -4.25
C ASN A 605 30.15 13.10 -3.90
N ILE A 606 29.20 12.28 -4.36
CA ILE A 606 27.79 12.38 -3.93
C ILE A 606 27.69 12.13 -2.42
N ARG A 607 28.29 11.05 -1.91
CA ARG A 607 28.37 10.73 -0.49
C ARG A 607 28.96 11.89 0.32
N GLU A 608 30.15 12.34 -0.05
CA GLU A 608 30.86 13.43 0.66
C GLU A 608 30.07 14.75 0.66
N SER A 609 29.34 15.04 -0.44
CA SER A 609 28.52 16.25 -0.53
C SER A 609 27.34 16.21 0.44
N ILE A 610 26.75 15.03 0.65
CA ILE A 610 25.65 14.83 1.57
C ILE A 610 26.16 14.88 3.03
N GLU A 611 27.26 14.18 3.31
CA GLU A 611 27.91 14.21 4.64
C GLU A 611 28.26 15.64 5.07
N LYS A 612 28.82 16.45 4.18
CA LYS A 612 29.18 17.85 4.43
C LYS A 612 27.97 18.79 4.62
N LEU A 613 26.82 18.44 4.03
CA LEU A 613 25.62 19.26 4.14
C LEU A 613 24.97 19.18 5.53
N PHE A 614 25.16 18.08 6.20
CA PHE A 614 24.53 17.82 7.50
C PHE A 614 25.61 17.65 8.56
N GLU A 615 25.99 18.57 9.32
CA GLU A 615 26.98 18.55 10.41
C GLU A 615 26.97 17.32 11.37
N LYS A 616 26.30 16.23 10.98
CA LYS A 616 26.17 14.94 11.66
C LYS A 616 26.88 13.84 10.88
N GLU A 617 28.16 14.06 10.56
CA GLU A 617 28.97 13.17 9.71
C GLU A 617 28.94 11.70 10.12
N GLU A 618 29.01 11.41 11.42
CA GLU A 618 29.11 10.03 11.90
C GLU A 618 27.83 9.20 11.61
N MET A 619 26.66 9.76 11.86
CA MET A 619 25.39 9.05 11.65
C MET A 619 25.07 8.88 10.15
N ILE A 620 25.39 9.87 9.34
CA ILE A 620 25.15 9.82 7.89
C ILE A 620 26.21 8.94 7.21
N SER A 621 27.47 9.03 7.63
CA SER A 621 28.56 8.19 7.12
C SER A 621 28.24 6.70 7.29
N GLN A 622 27.72 6.30 8.45
CA GLN A 622 27.31 4.91 8.71
C GLN A 622 26.25 4.39 7.74
N LEU A 623 25.35 5.25 7.25
CA LEU A 623 24.35 4.85 6.26
C LEU A 623 24.96 4.50 4.89
N PHE A 624 26.09 5.11 4.55
CA PHE A 624 26.82 4.86 3.30
C PHE A 624 27.87 3.74 3.43
N ASP A 625 28.26 3.32 4.64
CA ASP A 625 29.26 2.27 4.88
C ASP A 625 28.71 0.86 4.58
N PHE A 626 28.01 0.74 3.48
CA PHE A 626 27.51 -0.55 2.99
C PHE A 626 28.65 -1.31 2.29
N GLN A 627 28.97 -2.51 2.77
CA GLN A 627 29.70 -3.51 2.00
C GLN A 627 28.66 -4.40 1.30
N PRO A 628 28.72 -4.57 -0.03
CA PRO A 628 27.78 -5.37 -0.80
C PRO A 628 27.80 -6.85 -0.43
#